data_6c4246083f023f838ac810c37ea3cb46
#
_entry.id   6c4246083f023f838ac810c37ea3cb46
#
_cell.length_a   1.000
_cell.length_b   1.000
_cell.length_c   1.000
_cell.angle_alpha   90.00
_cell.angle_beta   90.00
_cell.angle_gamma   90.00
#
_symmetry.space_group_name_H-M   'P 1'
#
loop_
_entity.id
_entity.type
_entity.pdbx_description
1 polymer ?
#
loop_
_entity_poly.entity_id
_entity_poly.type
_entity_poly.pdbx_seq_one_letter_code
_entity_poly.pdbx_strand_id
1 'polypeptide(L)'
;MPSITESRDFNPPITAGPDDLKRVFSAYGASIEEYESRLRVFVRKDLAEKYGAPSYLVAYERKNLEDIMNATASAVEELVKKTGKPPICVISSDTVGLYYGIQGVLQAAHHSIAVAKKTGGLIIWVMESTFPELAQRLPPMVSMHLRVTRKHGCLLFYGVKPRTPLFAIEADVHEDRLLTKLTPIL
;
A
#
# COMPACT_ATOMS: atom_id res chain seq x y z
N MET A 1 32.33 3.53 24.43
CA MET A 1 31.70 3.61 23.10
C MET A 1 30.84 2.37 22.91
N PRO A 2 29.52 2.44 22.95
CA PRO A 2 28.68 1.30 22.64
C PRO A 2 28.59 1.13 21.11
N SER A 3 28.80 -0.10 20.67
CA SER A 3 28.75 -0.53 19.27
C SER A 3 27.33 -0.41 18.73
N ILE A 4 27.18 0.44 17.72
CA ILE A 4 25.98 0.49 16.87
C ILE A 4 26.08 -0.69 15.90
N THR A 5 25.54 -1.83 16.28
CA THR A 5 25.30 -2.95 15.39
C THR A 5 24.02 -3.62 15.79
N GLU A 6 22.97 -3.21 15.10
CA GLU A 6 21.86 -4.06 14.64
C GLU A 6 20.91 -3.16 13.88
N SER A 7 21.19 -3.02 12.58
CA SER A 7 20.16 -2.61 11.63
C SER A 7 19.11 -3.72 11.64
N ARG A 8 18.08 -3.56 12.45
CA ARG A 8 16.88 -4.36 12.29
C ARG A 8 16.38 -4.05 10.88
N ASP A 9 16.58 -5.01 9.98
CA ASP A 9 15.95 -4.99 8.68
C ASP A 9 14.45 -4.79 8.91
N PHE A 10 13.99 -3.57 8.62
CA PHE A 10 12.57 -3.28 8.59
C PHE A 10 12.02 -3.97 7.34
N ASN A 11 11.72 -5.25 7.50
CA ASN A 11 10.99 -6.03 6.54
C ASN A 11 9.52 -5.93 6.97
N PRO A 12 8.74 -4.98 6.41
CA PRO A 12 7.33 -4.92 6.78
C PRO A 12 6.71 -6.27 6.42
N PRO A 13 5.95 -6.88 7.32
CA PRO A 13 5.29 -8.13 6.99
C PRO A 13 4.42 -7.89 5.75
N ILE A 14 4.49 -8.82 4.81
CA ILE A 14 3.73 -8.85 3.54
C ILE A 14 2.21 -8.65 3.75
N THR A 15 1.75 -8.80 4.98
CA THR A 15 0.41 -8.51 5.45
C THR A 15 0.47 -7.56 6.63
N ALA A 16 0.45 -6.24 6.37
CA ALA A 16 0.26 -5.27 7.43
C ALA A 16 -1.11 -5.55 8.09
N GLY A 17 -1.08 -6.02 9.32
CA GLY A 17 -2.29 -6.21 10.11
C GLY A 17 -2.83 -4.89 10.64
N PRO A 18 -4.05 -4.88 11.21
CA PRO A 18 -4.62 -3.68 11.86
C PRO A 18 -3.71 -3.04 12.91
N ASP A 19 -2.93 -3.84 13.63
CA ASP A 19 -1.98 -3.33 14.62
C ASP A 19 -0.79 -2.60 13.99
N ASP A 20 -0.34 -3.04 12.82
CA ASP A 20 0.70 -2.34 12.07
C ASP A 20 0.19 -1.01 11.55
N LEU A 21 -1.06 -0.98 11.06
CA LEU A 21 -1.71 0.26 10.65
C LEU A 21 -1.87 1.23 11.82
N LYS A 22 -2.31 0.77 13.00
CA LYS A 22 -2.38 1.60 14.21
C LYS A 22 -1.03 2.22 14.54
N ARG A 23 0.05 1.41 14.50
CA ARG A 23 1.42 1.91 14.72
C ARG A 23 1.83 2.98 13.70
N VAL A 24 1.52 2.76 12.43
CA VAL A 24 1.81 3.74 11.37
C VAL A 24 1.02 5.03 11.61
N PHE A 25 -0.29 4.96 11.86
CA PHE A 25 -1.09 6.14 12.16
C PHE A 25 -0.55 6.91 13.36
N SER A 26 -0.24 6.21 14.47
CA SER A 26 0.36 6.82 15.66
C SER A 26 1.70 7.49 15.37
N ALA A 27 2.56 6.88 14.56
CA ALA A 27 3.85 7.47 14.20
C ALA A 27 3.71 8.80 13.44
N TYR A 28 2.60 8.98 12.71
CA TYR A 28 2.26 10.24 12.04
C TYR A 28 1.36 11.15 12.86
N GLY A 29 1.17 10.85 14.16
CA GLY A 29 0.36 11.66 15.06
C GLY A 29 -1.14 11.61 14.77
N ALA A 30 -1.63 10.53 14.18
CA ALA A 30 -3.04 10.31 13.87
C ALA A 30 -3.57 9.07 14.61
N SER A 31 -4.89 9.02 14.85
CA SER A 31 -5.58 7.83 15.35
C SER A 31 -6.35 7.15 14.22
N ILE A 32 -6.26 5.84 14.10
CA ILE A 32 -6.99 5.10 13.07
C ILE A 32 -8.51 5.20 13.27
N GLU A 33 -8.95 5.37 14.51
CA GLU A 33 -10.35 5.52 14.91
C GLU A 33 -11.00 6.77 14.28
N GLU A 34 -10.24 7.83 14.09
CA GLU A 34 -10.71 9.06 13.41
C GLU A 34 -11.05 8.82 11.93
N TYR A 35 -10.49 7.76 11.36
CA TYR A 35 -10.66 7.41 9.95
C TYR A 35 -11.60 6.23 9.71
N GLU A 36 -12.12 5.62 10.77
CA GLU A 36 -12.92 4.39 10.71
C GLU A 36 -14.09 4.47 9.73
N SER A 37 -14.75 5.61 9.66
CA SER A 37 -15.89 5.82 8.76
C SER A 37 -15.53 5.87 7.26
N ARG A 38 -14.25 6.12 6.94
CA ARG A 38 -13.72 6.32 5.57
C ARG A 38 -12.55 5.40 5.24
N LEU A 39 -12.24 4.44 6.10
CA LEU A 39 -11.21 3.43 5.92
C LEU A 39 -11.85 2.06 5.68
N ARG A 40 -11.27 1.27 4.79
CA ARG A 40 -11.57 -0.17 4.65
C ARG A 40 -10.26 -0.92 4.49
N VAL A 41 -10.05 -1.90 5.35
CA VAL A 41 -8.87 -2.76 5.34
C VAL A 41 -9.32 -4.18 5.07
N PHE A 42 -8.85 -4.75 3.97
CA PHE A 42 -9.17 -6.12 3.59
C PHE A 42 -8.24 -7.08 4.31
N VAL A 43 -8.82 -7.99 5.06
CA VAL A 43 -8.10 -8.98 5.88
C VAL A 43 -8.70 -10.36 5.63
N ARG A 44 -7.85 -11.39 5.54
CA ARG A 44 -8.35 -12.77 5.49
C ARG A 44 -9.23 -13.07 6.71
N LYS A 45 -10.29 -13.84 6.51
CA LYS A 45 -11.27 -14.17 7.55
C LYS A 45 -10.63 -14.81 8.79
N ASP A 46 -9.69 -15.73 8.59
CA ASP A 46 -8.95 -16.39 9.66
C ASP A 46 -8.08 -15.43 10.51
N LEU A 47 -7.65 -14.32 9.92
CA LEU A 47 -6.95 -13.25 10.63
C LEU A 47 -7.91 -12.23 11.24
N ALA A 48 -9.03 -11.91 10.57
CA ALA A 48 -9.99 -10.93 11.04
C ALA A 48 -10.54 -11.26 12.43
N GLU A 49 -10.77 -12.55 12.73
CA GLU A 49 -11.24 -13.04 14.02
C GLU A 49 -10.30 -12.67 15.17
N LYS A 50 -9.00 -12.55 14.92
CA LYS A 50 -7.97 -12.17 15.91
C LYS A 50 -8.00 -10.68 16.27
N TYR A 51 -8.60 -9.85 15.43
CA TYR A 51 -8.58 -8.39 15.56
C TYR A 51 -9.87 -7.78 16.13
N GLY A 52 -10.80 -8.61 16.63
CA GLY A 52 -12.03 -8.12 17.25
C GLY A 52 -13.01 -7.41 16.30
N ALA A 53 -12.87 -7.65 14.99
CA ALA A 53 -13.77 -7.17 13.93
C ALA A 53 -14.17 -5.68 14.01
N PRO A 54 -13.22 -4.73 14.08
CA PRO A 54 -13.55 -3.30 14.00
C PRO A 54 -14.26 -2.99 12.67
N SER A 55 -15.10 -1.95 12.65
CA SER A 55 -16.00 -1.64 11.52
C SER A 55 -15.27 -1.35 10.20
N TYR A 56 -14.00 -0.97 10.25
CA TYR A 56 -13.17 -0.73 9.08
C TYR A 56 -12.58 -2.00 8.47
N LEU A 57 -12.68 -3.17 9.14
CA LEU A 57 -12.20 -4.43 8.58
C LEU A 57 -13.26 -5.06 7.67
N VAL A 58 -12.80 -5.47 6.49
CA VAL A 58 -13.56 -6.27 5.54
C VAL A 58 -12.92 -7.65 5.49
N ALA A 59 -13.57 -8.63 6.13
CA ALA A 59 -13.11 -10.00 6.09
C ALA A 59 -13.43 -10.64 4.74
N TYR A 60 -12.44 -11.29 4.11
CA TYR A 60 -12.66 -12.04 2.88
C TYR A 60 -12.23 -13.50 3.02
N GLU A 61 -12.92 -14.38 2.32
CA GLU A 61 -12.52 -15.78 2.17
C GLU A 61 -11.60 -15.92 0.94
N ARG A 62 -10.54 -16.70 1.11
CA ARG A 62 -9.51 -16.94 0.07
C ARG A 62 -9.97 -17.90 -1.02
N LYS A 63 -11.19 -17.79 -1.56
CA LYS A 63 -11.70 -18.77 -2.52
C LYS A 63 -11.29 -18.47 -3.96
N ASN A 64 -11.51 -17.26 -4.41
CA ASN A 64 -11.07 -16.85 -5.74
C ASN A 64 -10.73 -15.35 -5.78
N LEU A 65 -9.99 -14.95 -6.81
CA LEU A 65 -9.57 -13.56 -6.98
C LEU A 65 -10.74 -12.65 -7.35
N GLU A 66 -11.71 -13.16 -8.09
CA GLU A 66 -12.87 -12.38 -8.55
C GLU A 66 -13.73 -11.90 -7.40
N ASP A 67 -13.96 -12.74 -6.39
CA ASP A 67 -14.71 -12.35 -5.19
C ASP A 67 -14.03 -11.21 -4.44
N ILE A 68 -12.69 -11.24 -4.34
CA ILE A 68 -11.93 -10.17 -3.69
C ILE A 68 -11.99 -8.89 -4.50
N MET A 69 -11.85 -8.98 -5.82
CA MET A 69 -11.96 -7.82 -6.71
C MET A 69 -13.35 -7.18 -6.63
N ASN A 70 -14.41 -7.98 -6.63
CA ASN A 70 -15.78 -7.51 -6.50
C ASN A 70 -16.06 -6.89 -5.12
N ALA A 71 -15.59 -7.53 -4.05
CA ALA A 71 -15.70 -6.98 -2.70
C ALA A 71 -14.95 -5.64 -2.57
N THR A 72 -13.77 -5.54 -3.17
CA THR A 72 -13.00 -4.30 -3.20
C THR A 72 -13.72 -3.20 -3.96
N ALA A 73 -14.25 -3.51 -5.14
CA ALA A 73 -15.03 -2.55 -5.95
C ALA A 73 -16.27 -2.06 -5.18
N SER A 74 -17.01 -2.97 -4.54
CA SER A 74 -18.18 -2.63 -3.73
C SER A 74 -17.83 -1.71 -2.55
N ALA A 75 -16.75 -2.01 -1.83
CA ALA A 75 -16.29 -1.17 -0.72
C ALA A 75 -15.84 0.22 -1.20
N VAL A 76 -15.19 0.30 -2.35
CA VAL A 76 -14.80 1.57 -2.97
C VAL A 76 -16.05 2.40 -3.33
N GLU A 77 -17.04 1.80 -3.97
CA GLU A 77 -18.29 2.47 -4.33
C GLU A 77 -19.06 2.95 -3.08
N GLU A 78 -19.10 2.14 -2.03
CA GLU A 78 -19.69 2.53 -0.73
C GLU A 78 -18.99 3.75 -0.15
N LEU A 79 -17.64 3.75 -0.12
CA LEU A 79 -16.87 4.87 0.39
C LEU A 79 -17.10 6.16 -0.42
N VAL A 80 -17.12 6.07 -1.75
CA VAL A 80 -17.45 7.22 -2.63
C VAL A 80 -18.84 7.75 -2.32
N LYS A 81 -19.83 6.86 -2.21
CA LYS A 81 -21.22 7.22 -1.92
C LYS A 81 -21.37 7.90 -0.55
N LYS A 82 -20.61 7.41 0.44
CA LYS A 82 -20.63 7.93 1.81
C LYS A 82 -19.89 9.26 1.98
N THR A 83 -18.75 9.41 1.31
CA THR A 83 -17.85 10.56 1.51
C THR A 83 -17.97 11.64 0.45
N GLY A 84 -18.53 11.32 -0.72
CA GLY A 84 -18.54 12.18 -1.89
C GLY A 84 -17.15 12.46 -2.49
N LYS A 85 -16.11 11.69 -2.07
CA LYS A 85 -14.72 11.93 -2.46
C LYS A 85 -14.14 10.74 -3.20
N PRO A 86 -13.23 10.98 -4.16
CA PRO A 86 -12.47 9.91 -4.80
C PRO A 86 -11.65 9.11 -3.79
N PRO A 87 -11.63 7.78 -3.85
CA PRO A 87 -10.88 6.94 -2.92
C PRO A 87 -9.41 6.82 -3.29
N ILE A 88 -8.59 6.50 -2.30
CA ILE A 88 -7.21 6.04 -2.48
C ILE A 88 -7.18 4.56 -2.08
N CYS A 89 -6.74 3.70 -2.99
CA CYS A 89 -6.56 2.28 -2.73
C CYS A 89 -5.07 1.93 -2.77
N VAL A 90 -4.60 1.18 -1.78
CA VAL A 90 -3.23 0.66 -1.74
C VAL A 90 -3.30 -0.86 -1.81
N ILE A 91 -2.60 -1.45 -2.77
CA ILE A 91 -2.62 -2.89 -3.05
C ILE A 91 -1.18 -3.41 -3.09
N SER A 92 -0.89 -4.47 -2.34
CA SER A 92 0.37 -5.20 -2.44
C SER A 92 0.31 -6.21 -3.58
N SER A 93 1.14 -6.02 -4.61
CA SER A 93 1.26 -6.96 -5.72
C SER A 93 1.84 -8.30 -5.29
N ASP A 94 2.74 -8.29 -4.31
CA ASP A 94 3.38 -9.51 -3.80
C ASP A 94 2.37 -10.39 -3.07
N THR A 95 1.48 -9.80 -2.26
CA THR A 95 0.40 -10.55 -1.62
C THR A 95 -0.53 -11.20 -2.65
N VAL A 96 -0.94 -10.46 -3.67
CA VAL A 96 -1.78 -11.00 -4.75
C VAL A 96 -1.01 -12.07 -5.54
N GLY A 97 0.26 -11.82 -5.83
CA GLY A 97 1.12 -12.74 -6.58
C GLY A 97 1.37 -14.07 -5.87
N LEU A 98 1.59 -14.04 -4.55
CA LEU A 98 1.76 -15.25 -3.74
C LEU A 98 0.54 -16.17 -3.76
N TYR A 99 -0.65 -15.60 -3.89
CA TYR A 99 -1.88 -16.38 -3.85
C TYR A 99 -2.43 -16.75 -5.22
N TYR A 100 -2.28 -15.89 -6.20
CA TYR A 100 -2.93 -16.01 -7.52
C TYR A 100 -1.94 -15.98 -8.69
N GLY A 101 -0.64 -15.94 -8.40
CA GLY A 101 0.40 -15.87 -9.40
C GLY A 101 0.42 -14.53 -10.16
N ILE A 102 1.35 -14.42 -11.10
CA ILE A 102 1.55 -13.21 -11.91
C ILE A 102 0.30 -12.84 -12.72
N GLN A 103 -0.39 -13.82 -13.28
CA GLN A 103 -1.63 -13.57 -14.04
C GLN A 103 -2.72 -12.98 -13.17
N GLY A 104 -2.84 -13.45 -11.91
CA GLY A 104 -3.76 -12.87 -10.94
C GLY A 104 -3.45 -11.40 -10.63
N VAL A 105 -2.17 -11.04 -10.51
CA VAL A 105 -1.75 -9.63 -10.33
C VAL A 105 -2.16 -8.79 -11.53
N LEU A 106 -1.93 -9.25 -12.75
CA LEU A 106 -2.28 -8.51 -13.96
C LEU A 106 -3.81 -8.35 -14.09
N GLN A 107 -4.57 -9.40 -13.79
CA GLN A 107 -6.03 -9.35 -13.78
C GLN A 107 -6.55 -8.33 -12.74
N ALA A 108 -6.03 -8.39 -11.50
CA ALA A 108 -6.38 -7.44 -10.45
C ALA A 108 -5.99 -5.99 -10.81
N ALA A 109 -4.84 -5.79 -11.47
CA ALA A 109 -4.41 -4.49 -11.94
C ALA A 109 -5.38 -3.92 -13.00
N HIS A 110 -5.78 -4.71 -13.99
CA HIS A 110 -6.79 -4.30 -14.98
C HIS A 110 -8.11 -3.91 -14.32
N HIS A 111 -8.59 -4.73 -13.39
CA HIS A 111 -9.83 -4.46 -12.67
C HIS A 111 -9.74 -3.17 -11.85
N SER A 112 -8.67 -3.01 -11.08
CA SER A 112 -8.46 -1.83 -10.23
C SER A 112 -8.36 -0.54 -11.04
N ILE A 113 -7.71 -0.57 -12.22
CA ILE A 113 -7.66 0.58 -13.15
C ILE A 113 -9.07 0.94 -13.63
N ALA A 114 -9.91 -0.04 -13.93
CA ALA A 114 -11.29 0.22 -14.34
C ALA A 114 -12.11 0.88 -13.21
N VAL A 115 -11.94 0.38 -11.97
CA VAL A 115 -12.55 0.97 -10.76
C VAL A 115 -12.08 2.41 -10.56
N ALA A 116 -10.76 2.67 -10.64
CA ALA A 116 -10.20 4.01 -10.50
C ALA A 116 -10.76 4.98 -11.54
N LYS A 117 -10.84 4.57 -12.81
CA LYS A 117 -11.42 5.40 -13.88
C LYS A 117 -12.91 5.72 -13.64
N LYS A 118 -13.68 4.75 -13.13
CA LYS A 118 -15.10 4.92 -12.82
C LYS A 118 -15.32 5.88 -11.65
N THR A 119 -14.47 5.83 -10.63
CA THR A 119 -14.64 6.57 -9.37
C THR A 119 -13.81 7.85 -9.29
N GLY A 120 -12.93 8.11 -10.24
CA GLY A 120 -11.95 9.21 -10.19
C GLY A 120 -10.86 8.99 -9.13
N GLY A 121 -10.75 7.77 -8.59
CA GLY A 121 -9.84 7.41 -7.49
C GLY A 121 -8.39 7.22 -7.93
N LEU A 122 -7.53 7.04 -6.93
CA LEU A 122 -6.11 6.72 -7.09
C LEU A 122 -5.86 5.27 -6.63
N ILE A 123 -5.22 4.47 -7.47
CA ILE A 123 -4.72 3.15 -7.10
C ILE A 123 -3.20 3.18 -7.00
N ILE A 124 -2.68 2.77 -5.87
CA ILE A 124 -1.25 2.62 -5.61
C ILE A 124 -0.94 1.13 -5.51
N TRP A 125 -0.18 0.62 -6.47
CA TRP A 125 0.36 -0.73 -6.43
C TRP A 125 1.74 -0.68 -5.80
N VAL A 126 1.88 -1.32 -4.63
CA VAL A 126 3.17 -1.50 -3.98
C VAL A 126 3.74 -2.84 -4.44
N MET A 127 4.95 -2.79 -4.98
CA MET A 127 5.64 -3.95 -5.52
C MET A 127 7.02 -4.06 -4.88
N GLU A 128 7.27 -5.19 -4.26
CA GLU A 128 8.58 -5.59 -3.76
C GLU A 128 9.35 -6.40 -4.83
N SER A 129 10.47 -6.96 -4.45
CA SER A 129 11.33 -7.71 -5.39
C SER A 129 10.96 -9.18 -5.56
N THR A 130 9.89 -9.65 -4.94
CA THR A 130 9.50 -11.07 -4.92
C THR A 130 9.17 -11.60 -6.33
N PHE A 131 8.58 -10.76 -7.17
CA PHE A 131 8.21 -11.11 -8.55
C PHE A 131 8.84 -10.15 -9.55
N PRO A 132 10.11 -10.34 -9.94
CA PRO A 132 10.83 -9.40 -10.83
C PRO A 132 10.17 -9.23 -12.20
N GLU A 133 9.41 -10.21 -12.68
CA GLU A 133 8.66 -10.13 -13.94
C GLU A 133 7.56 -9.07 -13.91
N LEU A 134 6.97 -8.77 -12.75
CA LEU A 134 5.98 -7.73 -12.59
C LEU A 134 6.58 -6.33 -12.85
N ALA A 135 7.87 -6.16 -12.55
CA ALA A 135 8.59 -4.92 -12.83
C ALA A 135 8.65 -4.56 -14.33
N GLN A 136 8.43 -5.53 -15.21
CA GLN A 136 8.37 -5.33 -16.66
C GLN A 136 6.93 -5.22 -17.17
N ARG A 137 5.99 -5.93 -16.55
CA ARG A 137 4.61 -6.06 -17.02
C ARG A 137 3.65 -4.99 -16.51
N LEU A 138 3.81 -4.51 -15.27
CA LEU A 138 2.94 -3.50 -14.68
C LEU A 138 3.19 -2.07 -15.19
N PRO A 139 4.44 -1.60 -15.42
CA PRO A 139 4.69 -0.21 -15.82
C PRO A 139 3.95 0.26 -17.07
N PRO A 140 3.74 -0.56 -18.12
CA PRO A 140 2.94 -0.15 -19.27
C PRO A 140 1.49 0.19 -18.92
N MET A 141 0.93 -0.45 -17.89
CA MET A 141 -0.48 -0.34 -17.51
C MET A 141 -0.77 0.88 -16.62
N VAL A 142 0.25 1.46 -15.99
CA VAL A 142 0.08 2.55 -15.02
C VAL A 142 0.45 3.90 -15.60
N SER A 143 -0.17 4.96 -15.10
CA SER A 143 0.17 6.34 -15.49
C SER A 143 1.45 6.83 -14.84
N MET A 144 1.82 6.27 -13.67
CA MET A 144 3.00 6.64 -12.93
C MET A 144 3.74 5.40 -12.42
N HIS A 145 5.07 5.40 -12.56
CA HIS A 145 5.96 4.39 -11.99
C HIS A 145 7.03 5.08 -11.16
N LEU A 146 6.95 4.91 -9.86
CA LEU A 146 7.89 5.44 -8.88
C LEU A 146 8.77 4.31 -8.36
N ARG A 147 10.01 4.62 -8.04
CA ARG A 147 10.94 3.65 -7.46
C ARG A 147 11.55 4.18 -6.18
N VAL A 148 11.52 3.33 -5.16
CA VAL A 148 12.28 3.53 -3.92
C VAL A 148 13.38 2.47 -3.89
N THR A 149 14.59 2.85 -3.57
CA THR A 149 15.74 1.94 -3.45
C THR A 149 16.64 2.36 -2.30
N ARG A 150 17.35 1.40 -1.71
CA ARG A 150 18.37 1.70 -0.72
C ARG A 150 19.74 1.60 -1.38
N LYS A 151 20.56 2.65 -1.27
CA LYS A 151 21.93 2.67 -1.76
C LYS A 151 22.81 3.44 -0.76
N HIS A 152 23.94 2.84 -0.39
CA HIS A 152 24.89 3.43 0.58
C HIS A 152 24.24 3.90 1.90
N GLY A 153 23.28 3.13 2.41
CA GLY A 153 22.56 3.45 3.65
C GLY A 153 21.42 4.49 3.50
N CYS A 154 21.30 5.14 2.35
CA CYS A 154 20.26 6.13 2.08
C CYS A 154 19.09 5.52 1.33
N LEU A 155 17.86 5.95 1.66
CA LEU A 155 16.68 5.69 0.85
C LEU A 155 16.61 6.74 -0.26
N LEU A 156 16.51 6.25 -1.49
CA LEU A 156 16.42 7.07 -2.69
C LEU A 156 15.06 6.88 -3.35
N PHE A 157 14.50 7.97 -3.87
CA PHE A 157 13.21 8.01 -4.56
C PHE A 157 13.36 8.68 -5.92
N TYR A 158 12.76 8.11 -6.95
CA TYR A 158 12.70 8.71 -8.29
C TYR A 158 11.55 8.17 -9.12
N GLY A 159 11.09 8.98 -10.07
CA GLY A 159 10.13 8.58 -11.08
C GLY A 159 10.82 7.94 -12.28
N VAL A 160 10.34 6.77 -12.67
CA VAL A 160 10.70 6.09 -13.92
C VAL A 160 9.78 6.56 -15.04
N LYS A 161 8.49 6.75 -14.70
CA LYS A 161 7.43 7.26 -15.59
C LYS A 161 6.49 8.17 -14.78
N PRO A 162 6.41 9.47 -15.06
CA PRO A 162 7.41 10.22 -15.81
C PRO A 162 8.78 10.20 -15.14
N ARG A 163 9.84 10.49 -15.87
CA ARG A 163 11.17 10.61 -15.27
C ARG A 163 11.24 11.85 -14.39
N THR A 164 11.77 11.67 -13.18
CA THR A 164 12.04 12.78 -12.25
C THR A 164 13.52 12.79 -11.85
N PRO A 165 14.00 13.88 -11.26
CA PRO A 165 15.27 13.87 -10.53
C PRO A 165 15.29 12.79 -9.44
N LEU A 166 16.49 12.48 -8.96
CA LEU A 166 16.72 11.61 -7.82
C LEU A 166 16.54 12.41 -6.53
N PHE A 167 15.84 11.85 -5.57
CA PHE A 167 15.64 12.46 -4.26
C PHE A 167 16.14 11.50 -3.16
N ALA A 168 16.75 12.06 -2.12
CA ALA A 168 16.92 11.34 -0.85
C ALA A 168 15.61 11.43 -0.06
N ILE A 169 15.23 10.30 0.54
CA ILE A 169 14.14 10.25 1.53
C ILE A 169 14.78 10.37 2.90
N GLU A 170 14.47 11.44 3.60
CA GLU A 170 14.89 11.68 4.97
C GLU A 170 13.67 11.55 5.88
N ALA A 171 13.83 10.84 6.99
CA ALA A 171 12.84 10.78 8.04
C ALA A 171 13.30 11.69 9.17
N ASP A 172 12.45 12.60 9.56
CA ASP A 172 12.64 13.51 10.69
C ASP A 172 11.53 13.29 11.73
N VAL A 173 11.84 13.50 12.99
CA VAL A 173 10.86 13.41 14.06
C VAL A 173 10.70 14.80 14.67
N HIS A 174 9.52 15.37 14.51
CA HIS A 174 9.18 16.67 15.06
C HIS A 174 7.91 16.54 15.90
N GLU A 175 7.97 16.98 17.16
CA GLU A 175 6.83 16.90 18.11
C GLU A 175 6.20 15.48 18.15
N ASP A 176 7.03 14.44 18.28
CA ASP A 176 6.63 13.02 18.30
C ASP A 176 5.92 12.51 17.01
N ARG A 177 6.02 13.27 15.91
CA ARG A 177 5.49 12.87 14.60
C ARG A 177 6.62 12.58 13.63
N LEU A 178 6.45 11.51 12.87
CA LEU A 178 7.33 11.19 11.77
C LEU A 178 7.02 12.09 10.56
N LEU A 179 8.01 12.86 10.13
CA LEU A 179 7.95 13.66 8.91
C LEU A 179 8.85 13.05 7.85
N THR A 180 8.36 12.97 6.64
CA THR A 180 9.14 12.50 5.49
C THR A 180 9.48 13.70 4.60
N LYS A 181 10.77 13.91 4.37
CA LYS A 181 11.30 14.97 3.49
C LYS A 181 11.95 14.37 2.26
N LEU A 182 11.69 14.96 1.11
CA LEU A 182 12.34 14.63 -0.14
C LEU A 182 13.35 15.74 -0.47
N THR A 183 14.64 15.39 -0.46
CA THR A 183 15.73 16.32 -0.78
C THR A 183 16.30 15.97 -2.15
N PRO A 184 16.27 16.88 -3.16
CA PRO A 184 16.85 16.63 -4.46
C PRO A 184 18.35 16.35 -4.36
N ILE A 185 18.82 15.34 -5.10
CA ILE A 185 20.25 15.05 -5.27
C ILE A 185 20.65 15.67 -6.63
N LEU A 186 21.51 16.65 -6.57
CA LEU A 186 22.06 17.37 -7.73
C LEU A 186 23.23 16.62 -8.35
#